data_07617fe29755ed80b894ad79d01a6514
#
_entry.id   07617fe29755ed80b894ad79d01a6514
#
_cell.length_a   1.000
_cell.length_b   1.000
_cell.length_c   1.000
_cell.angle_alpha   90.00
_cell.angle_beta   90.00
_cell.angle_gamma   90.00
#
_symmetry.space_group_name_H-M   'P 1'
#
loop_
_entity.id
_entity.type
_entity.pdbx_description
1 polymer ?
#
loop_
_entity_poly.entity_id
_entity_poly.type
_entity_poly.pdbx_seq_one_letter_code
_entity_poly.pdbx_strand_id
1 'polypeptide(L)'
;FAFAVAGIILYFAGLMCTHLAAFRTASNIRKQGVAHVMKAPLGFFDANASGLIRGRLDAAAADTETLLAHNLADIVGTITLFIAMLVMMFVFDWRMGATCLLAAVISIVAMFSMMGGKNAKILAEYQATLDRITKAGTEYVRGIPVVKIFQQTVYSFKAFQEAIEDYSTKAEHYQADICRTPQSINLTFTEGAFVFLVPAALFLA
;
A
#
# COMPACT_ATOMS: atom_id res chain seq x y z
N PHE A 1 3.48 -34.09 -9.33
CA PHE A 1 4.72 -33.40 -9.74
C PHE A 1 4.54 -32.65 -11.05
N ALA A 2 4.01 -33.25 -12.13
CA ALA A 2 3.80 -32.59 -13.43
C ALA A 2 2.91 -31.34 -13.34
N PHE A 3 1.81 -31.40 -12.60
CA PHE A 3 0.94 -30.25 -12.37
C PHE A 3 1.63 -29.08 -11.62
N ALA A 4 2.50 -29.39 -10.66
CA ALA A 4 3.25 -28.38 -9.93
C ALA A 4 4.25 -27.67 -10.86
N VAL A 5 4.97 -28.45 -11.68
CA VAL A 5 5.90 -27.87 -12.67
C VAL A 5 5.16 -27.01 -13.70
N ALA A 6 4.04 -27.50 -14.24
CA ALA A 6 3.20 -26.72 -15.17
C ALA A 6 2.69 -25.42 -14.54
N GLY A 7 2.26 -25.48 -13.28
CA GLY A 7 1.82 -24.29 -12.53
C GLY A 7 2.92 -23.24 -12.38
N ILE A 8 4.15 -23.65 -12.05
CA ILE A 8 5.29 -22.74 -11.93
C ILE A 8 5.62 -22.09 -13.28
N ILE A 9 5.60 -22.87 -14.38
CA ILE A 9 5.87 -22.35 -15.72
C ILE A 9 4.80 -21.32 -16.13
N LEU A 10 3.52 -21.60 -15.89
CA LEU A 10 2.43 -20.70 -16.21
C LEU A 10 2.50 -19.41 -15.37
N TYR A 11 2.81 -19.54 -14.07
CA TYR A 11 2.99 -18.39 -13.19
C TYR A 11 4.14 -17.50 -13.64
N PHE A 12 5.29 -18.10 -13.97
CA PHE A 12 6.43 -17.35 -14.49
C PHE A 12 6.13 -16.65 -15.81
N ALA A 13 5.45 -17.34 -16.74
CA ALA A 13 5.04 -16.75 -18.01
C ALA A 13 4.08 -15.55 -17.79
N GLY A 14 3.13 -15.69 -16.88
CA GLY A 14 2.22 -14.60 -16.48
C GLY A 14 2.97 -13.38 -15.92
N LEU A 15 3.91 -13.60 -14.99
CA LEU A 15 4.76 -12.54 -14.44
C LEU A 15 5.59 -11.84 -15.52
N MET A 16 6.18 -12.58 -16.45
CA MET A 16 6.92 -12.00 -17.57
C MET A 16 6.04 -11.10 -18.44
N CYS A 17 4.80 -11.52 -18.69
CA CYS A 17 3.84 -10.72 -19.46
C CYS A 17 3.47 -9.40 -18.73
N THR A 18 3.21 -9.45 -17.43
CA THR A 18 2.88 -8.26 -16.63
C THR A 18 4.05 -7.28 -16.59
N HIS A 19 5.28 -7.77 -16.36
CA HIS A 19 6.48 -6.93 -16.37
C HIS A 19 6.75 -6.27 -17.73
N LEU A 20 6.63 -7.02 -18.82
CA LEU A 20 6.79 -6.47 -20.17
C LEU A 20 5.73 -5.39 -20.48
N ALA A 21 4.49 -5.62 -20.10
CA ALA A 21 3.41 -4.63 -20.23
C ALA A 21 3.70 -3.38 -19.41
N ALA A 22 4.13 -3.55 -18.14
CA ALA A 22 4.46 -2.46 -17.23
C ALA A 22 5.60 -1.58 -17.77
N PHE A 23 6.71 -2.17 -18.21
CA PHE A 23 7.84 -1.44 -18.79
C PHE A 23 7.46 -0.68 -20.07
N ARG A 24 6.66 -1.30 -20.96
CA ARG A 24 6.16 -0.63 -22.15
C ARG A 24 5.27 0.55 -21.81
N THR A 25 4.37 0.38 -20.84
CA THR A 25 3.47 1.44 -20.40
C THR A 25 4.24 2.59 -19.74
N ALA A 26 5.17 2.32 -18.84
CA ALA A 26 6.01 3.32 -18.19
C ALA A 26 6.87 4.08 -19.23
N SER A 27 7.45 3.37 -20.22
CA SER A 27 8.17 3.99 -21.31
C SER A 27 7.29 4.91 -22.18
N ASN A 28 6.05 4.48 -22.47
CA ASN A 28 5.10 5.28 -23.22
C ASN A 28 4.65 6.53 -22.45
N ILE A 29 4.41 6.42 -21.13
CA ILE A 29 4.10 7.57 -20.28
C ILE A 29 5.23 8.61 -20.35
N ARG A 30 6.49 8.17 -20.20
CA ARG A 30 7.64 9.08 -20.31
C ARG A 30 7.71 9.76 -21.67
N LYS A 31 7.57 9.00 -22.76
CA LYS A 31 7.61 9.54 -24.14
C LYS A 31 6.49 10.54 -24.41
N GLN A 32 5.25 10.16 -24.06
CA GLN A 32 4.09 11.03 -24.29
C GLN A 32 4.11 12.26 -23.36
N GLY A 33 4.55 12.10 -22.12
CA GLY A 33 4.70 13.20 -21.18
C GLY A 33 5.74 14.22 -21.67
N VAL A 34 6.91 13.77 -22.10
CA VAL A 34 7.92 14.66 -22.69
C VAL A 34 7.39 15.35 -23.96
N ALA A 35 6.75 14.60 -24.88
CA ALA A 35 6.17 15.17 -26.08
C ALA A 35 5.06 16.21 -25.79
N HIS A 36 4.31 16.03 -24.71
CA HIS A 36 3.31 16.99 -24.25
C HIS A 36 3.96 18.26 -23.67
N VAL A 37 4.96 18.08 -22.80
CA VAL A 37 5.69 19.20 -22.20
C VAL A 37 6.43 20.04 -23.26
N MET A 38 6.95 19.42 -24.30
CA MET A 38 7.60 20.14 -25.41
C MET A 38 6.66 21.08 -26.19
N LYS A 39 5.35 20.88 -26.07
CA LYS A 39 4.34 21.77 -26.70
C LYS A 39 3.92 22.93 -25.77
N ALA A 40 4.41 22.95 -24.53
CA ALA A 40 4.09 24.02 -23.60
C ALA A 40 4.78 25.35 -23.98
N PRO A 41 4.15 26.51 -23.75
CA PRO A 41 4.77 27.80 -23.98
C PRO A 41 5.98 28.01 -23.06
N LEU A 42 6.95 28.83 -23.52
CA LEU A 42 8.20 29.09 -22.76
C LEU A 42 7.95 29.58 -21.33
N GLY A 43 6.94 30.43 -21.12
CA GLY A 43 6.58 30.92 -19.79
C GLY A 43 6.14 29.84 -18.79
N PHE A 44 5.77 28.65 -19.27
CA PHE A 44 5.51 27.50 -18.39
C PHE A 44 6.80 27.05 -17.68
N PHE A 45 7.93 27.14 -18.33
CA PHE A 45 9.23 26.72 -17.79
C PHE A 45 9.83 27.75 -16.83
N ASP A 46 9.43 29.02 -16.91
CA ASP A 46 9.83 30.06 -15.96
C ASP A 46 9.22 29.80 -14.57
N ALA A 47 7.98 29.32 -14.54
CA ALA A 47 7.27 28.99 -13.29
C ALA A 47 7.58 27.57 -12.77
N ASN A 48 8.05 26.67 -13.63
CA ASN A 48 8.26 25.26 -13.31
C ASN A 48 9.68 24.83 -13.68
N ALA A 49 10.49 24.54 -12.68
CA ALA A 49 11.85 24.04 -12.94
C ALA A 49 11.80 22.72 -13.71
N SER A 50 12.57 22.60 -14.79
CA SER A 50 12.63 21.43 -15.65
C SER A 50 12.92 20.13 -14.89
N GLY A 51 13.74 20.18 -13.84
CA GLY A 51 14.03 19.05 -12.95
C GLY A 51 12.79 18.59 -12.17
N LEU A 52 11.91 19.49 -11.75
CA LEU A 52 10.67 19.16 -11.06
C LEU A 52 9.69 18.45 -11.99
N ILE A 53 9.54 18.93 -13.21
CA ILE A 53 8.67 18.33 -14.24
C ILE A 53 9.13 16.91 -14.54
N ARG A 54 10.43 16.76 -14.80
CA ARG A 54 11.05 15.45 -15.05
C ARG A 54 10.82 14.51 -13.87
N GLY A 55 11.08 14.96 -12.63
CA GLY A 55 10.88 14.16 -11.42
C GLY A 55 9.44 13.67 -11.26
N ARG A 56 8.45 14.52 -11.51
CA ARG A 56 7.02 14.14 -11.46
C ARG A 56 6.65 13.13 -12.55
N LEU A 57 7.18 13.30 -13.76
CA LEU A 57 6.93 12.38 -14.86
C LEU A 57 7.56 11.01 -14.61
N ASP A 58 8.79 10.98 -14.11
CA ASP A 58 9.49 9.75 -13.77
C ASP A 58 8.80 9.03 -12.60
N ALA A 59 8.35 9.75 -11.57
CA ALA A 59 7.60 9.20 -10.46
C ALA A 59 6.26 8.59 -10.92
N ALA A 60 5.46 9.31 -11.71
CA ALA A 60 4.20 8.81 -12.25
C ALA A 60 4.39 7.55 -13.11
N ALA A 61 5.46 7.50 -13.90
CA ALA A 61 5.80 6.32 -14.71
C ALA A 61 6.21 5.13 -13.84
N ALA A 62 7.00 5.36 -12.77
CA ALA A 62 7.43 4.32 -11.83
C ALA A 62 6.25 3.79 -11.01
N ASP A 63 5.35 4.66 -10.53
CA ASP A 63 4.14 4.25 -9.80
C ASP A 63 3.23 3.37 -10.67
N THR A 64 3.07 3.75 -11.96
CA THR A 64 2.29 2.95 -12.91
C THR A 64 2.96 1.60 -13.20
N GLU A 65 4.28 1.57 -13.30
CA GLU A 65 5.05 0.34 -13.46
C GLU A 65 4.85 -0.61 -12.29
N THR A 66 4.99 -0.11 -11.05
CA THR A 66 4.77 -0.87 -9.81
C THR A 66 3.32 -1.39 -9.73
N LEU A 67 2.35 -0.57 -10.08
CA LEU A 67 0.94 -0.96 -10.10
C LEU A 67 0.69 -2.14 -11.04
N LEU A 68 1.20 -2.06 -12.28
CA LEU A 68 0.96 -3.08 -13.31
C LEU A 68 1.80 -4.35 -13.11
N ALA A 69 3.07 -4.20 -12.71
CA ALA A 69 4.00 -5.33 -12.57
C ALA A 69 3.71 -6.16 -11.32
N HIS A 70 3.39 -5.51 -10.20
CA HIS A 70 3.28 -6.14 -8.88
C HIS A 70 1.86 -6.10 -8.34
N ASN A 71 1.33 -4.90 -8.06
CA ASN A 71 0.07 -4.78 -7.30
C ASN A 71 -1.11 -5.46 -8.01
N LEU A 72 -1.23 -5.31 -9.31
CA LEU A 72 -2.31 -5.93 -10.07
C LEU A 72 -2.17 -7.45 -10.11
N ALA A 73 -0.96 -7.95 -10.32
CA ALA A 73 -0.66 -9.38 -10.33
C ALA A 73 -0.93 -10.00 -8.95
N ASP A 74 -0.51 -9.34 -7.87
CA ASP A 74 -0.72 -9.78 -6.50
C ASP A 74 -2.21 -9.80 -6.11
N ILE A 75 -2.97 -8.77 -6.49
CA ILE A 75 -4.41 -8.72 -6.24
C ILE A 75 -5.13 -9.88 -6.96
N VAL A 76 -4.86 -10.05 -8.26
CA VAL A 76 -5.48 -11.12 -9.05
C VAL A 76 -5.08 -12.50 -8.51
N GLY A 77 -3.79 -12.69 -8.20
CA GLY A 77 -3.27 -13.93 -7.62
C GLY A 77 -3.92 -14.26 -6.27
N THR A 78 -4.01 -13.27 -5.39
CA THR A 78 -4.62 -13.43 -4.06
C THR A 78 -6.11 -13.76 -4.15
N ILE A 79 -6.87 -13.04 -4.98
CA ILE A 79 -8.30 -13.29 -5.19
C ILE A 79 -8.52 -14.69 -5.79
N THR A 80 -7.73 -15.06 -6.79
CA THR A 80 -7.84 -16.38 -7.45
C THR A 80 -7.52 -17.51 -6.47
N LEU A 81 -6.44 -17.36 -5.70
CA LEU A 81 -6.05 -18.34 -4.68
C LEU A 81 -7.12 -18.46 -3.60
N PHE A 82 -7.67 -17.36 -3.12
CA PHE A 82 -8.72 -17.33 -2.10
C PHE A 82 -9.99 -18.06 -2.59
N ILE A 83 -10.44 -17.76 -3.82
CA ILE A 83 -11.60 -18.43 -4.43
C ILE A 83 -11.33 -19.92 -4.63
N ALA A 84 -10.16 -20.28 -5.16
CA ALA A 84 -9.80 -21.67 -5.39
C ALA A 84 -9.76 -22.47 -4.08
N MET A 85 -9.18 -21.90 -3.02
CA MET A 85 -9.16 -22.53 -1.69
C MET A 85 -10.56 -22.69 -1.11
N LEU A 86 -11.42 -21.69 -1.22
CA LEU A 86 -12.82 -21.81 -0.78
C LEU A 86 -13.55 -22.92 -1.54
N VAL A 87 -13.45 -22.93 -2.87
CA VAL A 87 -14.09 -23.96 -3.69
C VAL A 87 -13.60 -25.36 -3.28
N MET A 88 -12.30 -25.55 -3.13
CA MET A 88 -11.73 -26.83 -2.69
C MET A 88 -12.24 -27.24 -1.30
N MET A 89 -12.31 -26.32 -0.35
CA MET A 89 -12.83 -26.63 0.98
C MET A 89 -14.30 -27.06 0.94
N PHE A 90 -15.15 -26.40 0.15
CA PHE A 90 -16.55 -26.80 -0.01
C PHE A 90 -16.73 -28.13 -0.75
N VAL A 91 -15.83 -28.45 -1.69
CA VAL A 91 -15.85 -29.74 -2.43
C VAL A 91 -15.45 -30.91 -1.51
N PHE A 92 -14.48 -30.70 -0.64
CA PHE A 92 -14.05 -31.77 0.28
C PHE A 92 -15.00 -31.94 1.47
N ASP A 93 -15.35 -30.83 2.13
CA ASP A 93 -16.29 -30.83 3.25
C ASP A 93 -16.97 -29.43 3.37
N TRP A 94 -18.29 -29.42 3.12
CA TRP A 94 -19.07 -28.19 3.18
C TRP A 94 -19.08 -27.54 4.58
N ARG A 95 -18.92 -28.33 5.66
CA ARG A 95 -18.86 -27.87 7.05
C ARG A 95 -17.54 -27.10 7.29
N MET A 96 -16.44 -27.68 6.83
CA MET A 96 -15.13 -27.00 6.84
C MET A 96 -15.16 -25.71 6.01
N GLY A 97 -15.72 -25.75 4.80
CA GLY A 97 -15.89 -24.59 3.95
C GLY A 97 -16.69 -23.47 4.64
N ALA A 98 -17.79 -23.82 5.29
CA ALA A 98 -18.64 -22.84 6.00
C ALA A 98 -17.93 -22.20 7.20
N THR A 99 -17.19 -22.96 8.00
CA THR A 99 -16.44 -22.43 9.16
C THR A 99 -15.30 -21.51 8.70
N CYS A 100 -14.57 -21.85 7.66
CA CYS A 100 -13.51 -21.01 7.11
C CYS A 100 -14.06 -19.73 6.47
N LEU A 101 -15.19 -19.83 5.76
CA LEU A 101 -15.86 -18.66 5.20
C LEU A 101 -16.31 -17.70 6.31
N LEU A 102 -16.88 -18.22 7.39
CA LEU A 102 -17.28 -17.40 8.54
C LEU A 102 -16.08 -16.66 9.15
N ALA A 103 -14.96 -17.35 9.35
CA ALA A 103 -13.74 -16.74 9.86
C ALA A 103 -13.22 -15.64 8.92
N ALA A 104 -13.21 -15.89 7.62
CA ALA A 104 -12.79 -14.92 6.60
C ALA A 104 -13.70 -13.68 6.61
N VAL A 105 -15.02 -13.86 6.70
CA VAL A 105 -15.97 -12.73 6.76
C VAL A 105 -15.76 -11.89 8.01
N ILE A 106 -15.59 -12.51 9.18
CA ILE A 106 -15.31 -11.79 10.43
C ILE A 106 -14.02 -10.98 10.31
N SER A 107 -12.98 -11.57 9.77
CA SER A 107 -11.68 -10.93 9.56
C SER A 107 -11.78 -9.74 8.60
N ILE A 108 -12.46 -9.91 7.47
CA ILE A 108 -12.67 -8.85 6.48
C ILE A 108 -13.47 -7.69 7.09
N VAL A 109 -14.56 -7.97 7.81
CA VAL A 109 -15.37 -6.94 8.48
C VAL A 109 -14.55 -6.19 9.52
N ALA A 110 -13.74 -6.90 10.31
CA ALA A 110 -12.84 -6.27 11.27
C ALA A 110 -11.84 -5.33 10.60
N MET A 111 -11.21 -5.75 9.51
CA MET A 111 -10.25 -4.92 8.77
C MET A 111 -10.91 -3.70 8.12
N PHE A 112 -12.08 -3.86 7.51
CA PHE A 112 -12.81 -2.72 6.94
C PHE A 112 -13.28 -1.71 7.99
N SER A 113 -13.51 -2.15 9.24
CA SER A 113 -13.89 -1.25 10.33
C SER A 113 -12.82 -0.21 10.65
N MET A 114 -11.55 -0.50 10.36
CA MET A 114 -10.44 0.46 10.55
C MET A 114 -10.47 1.61 9.54
N MET A 115 -10.96 1.35 8.32
CA MET A 115 -10.92 2.30 7.21
C MET A 115 -12.22 3.07 7.03
N GLY A 116 -13.33 2.58 7.59
CA GLY A 116 -14.67 3.11 7.34
C GLY A 116 -15.24 3.98 8.46
N GLY A 117 -16.34 4.68 8.15
CA GLY A 117 -17.14 5.41 9.12
C GLY A 117 -16.39 6.54 9.83
N LYS A 118 -16.46 6.57 11.16
CA LYS A 118 -15.80 7.58 12.00
C LYS A 118 -14.27 7.51 11.91
N ASN A 119 -13.72 6.33 11.66
CA ASN A 119 -12.28 6.10 11.62
C ASN A 119 -11.64 6.65 10.34
N ALA A 120 -12.41 6.78 9.25
CA ALA A 120 -11.90 7.37 8.00
C ALA A 120 -11.35 8.80 8.18
N LYS A 121 -11.97 9.60 9.06
CA LYS A 121 -11.51 10.95 9.37
C LYS A 121 -10.16 10.91 10.10
N ILE A 122 -10.02 10.03 11.09
CA ILE A 122 -8.79 9.89 11.88
C ILE A 122 -7.66 9.34 10.99
N LEU A 123 -7.97 8.39 10.10
CA LEU A 123 -7.03 7.91 9.09
C LEU A 123 -6.54 9.04 8.16
N ALA A 124 -7.46 9.89 7.69
CA ALA A 124 -7.10 11.04 6.85
C ALA A 124 -6.24 12.07 7.61
N GLU A 125 -6.54 12.33 8.88
CA GLU A 125 -5.71 13.19 9.74
C GLU A 125 -4.31 12.61 9.95
N TYR A 126 -4.20 11.30 10.18
CA TYR A 126 -2.92 10.60 10.28
C TYR A 126 -2.12 10.71 8.98
N GLN A 127 -2.75 10.48 7.81
CA GLN A 127 -2.09 10.62 6.50
C GLN A 127 -1.62 12.06 6.25
N ALA A 128 -2.41 13.06 6.62
CA ALA A 128 -2.01 14.46 6.51
C ALA A 128 -0.79 14.82 7.35
N THR A 129 -0.59 14.14 8.50
CA THR A 129 0.64 14.35 9.30
C THR A 129 1.88 13.71 8.67
N LEU A 130 1.73 12.61 7.93
CA LEU A 130 2.83 12.04 7.13
C LEU A 130 3.32 13.01 6.04
N ASP A 131 2.41 13.68 5.35
CA ASP A 131 2.76 14.70 4.37
C ASP A 131 3.47 15.89 5.04
N ARG A 132 3.00 16.29 6.20
CA ARG A 132 3.56 17.39 6.98
C ARG A 132 4.98 17.11 7.46
N ILE A 133 5.24 15.91 8.02
CA ILE A 133 6.59 15.52 8.46
C ILE A 133 7.55 15.41 7.27
N THR A 134 7.09 14.89 6.15
CA THR A 134 7.89 14.77 4.92
C THR A 134 8.28 16.15 4.39
N LYS A 135 7.33 17.09 4.38
CA LYS A 135 7.57 18.48 3.97
C LYS A 135 8.53 19.19 4.92
N ALA A 136 8.27 19.13 6.22
CA ALA A 136 9.10 19.76 7.25
C ALA A 136 10.53 19.20 7.25
N GLY A 137 10.69 17.89 7.08
CA GLY A 137 12.00 17.25 6.94
C GLY A 137 12.76 17.70 5.70
N THR A 138 12.07 17.82 4.57
CA THR A 138 12.68 18.34 3.34
C THR A 138 13.13 19.79 3.49
N GLU A 139 12.30 20.64 4.10
CA GLU A 139 12.64 22.05 4.38
C GLU A 139 13.82 22.15 5.35
N TYR A 140 13.83 21.31 6.39
CA TYR A 140 14.94 21.23 7.34
C TYR A 140 16.26 20.91 6.64
N VAL A 141 16.28 19.83 5.83
CA VAL A 141 17.50 19.41 5.11
C VAL A 141 17.99 20.50 4.14
N ARG A 142 17.06 21.16 3.44
CA ARG A 142 17.40 22.29 2.54
C ARG A 142 17.91 23.50 3.29
N GLY A 143 17.48 23.72 4.53
CA GLY A 143 17.91 24.81 5.39
C GLY A 143 19.27 24.61 6.05
N ILE A 144 19.78 23.37 6.15
CA ILE A 144 21.04 23.05 6.83
C ILE A 144 22.23 23.94 6.36
N PRO A 145 22.47 24.18 5.05
CA PRO A 145 23.57 25.03 4.61
C PRO A 145 23.43 26.47 5.14
N VAL A 146 22.22 27.03 5.12
CA VAL A 146 21.92 28.38 5.61
C VAL A 146 22.15 28.47 7.12
N VAL A 147 21.65 27.49 7.87
CA VAL A 147 21.84 27.38 9.32
C VAL A 147 23.32 27.29 9.68
N LYS A 148 24.12 26.52 8.93
CA LYS A 148 25.57 26.43 9.16
C LYS A 148 26.31 27.73 8.91
N ILE A 149 25.91 28.51 7.89
CA ILE A 149 26.54 29.79 7.55
C ILE A 149 26.21 30.85 8.59
N PHE A 150 24.95 30.93 9.01
CA PHE A 150 24.46 31.99 9.91
C PHE A 150 24.43 31.60 11.39
N GLN A 151 24.81 30.38 11.73
CA GLN A 151 24.80 29.80 13.11
C GLN A 151 23.44 29.94 13.82
N GLN A 152 22.34 30.02 13.06
CA GLN A 152 20.98 30.14 13.57
C GLN A 152 20.24 28.81 13.43
N THR A 153 20.04 28.13 14.55
CA THR A 153 19.50 26.76 14.58
C THR A 153 17.99 26.65 14.88
N VAL A 154 17.27 27.74 15.17
CA VAL A 154 16.08 27.61 16.03
C VAL A 154 14.76 27.34 15.30
N TYR A 155 14.49 27.98 14.17
CA TYR A 155 13.13 27.92 13.59
C TYR A 155 12.84 26.68 12.75
N SER A 156 13.77 26.26 11.91
CA SER A 156 13.56 25.07 11.06
C SER A 156 13.57 23.77 11.86
N PHE A 157 14.38 23.71 12.92
CA PHE A 157 14.40 22.57 13.83
C PHE A 157 13.11 22.45 14.65
N LYS A 158 12.58 23.57 15.16
CA LYS A 158 11.35 23.60 15.94
C LYS A 158 10.15 23.14 15.12
N ALA A 159 10.00 23.63 13.90
CA ALA A 159 8.91 23.21 13.01
C ALA A 159 8.97 21.72 12.65
N PHE A 160 10.17 21.17 12.47
CA PHE A 160 10.36 19.75 12.23
C PHE A 160 10.07 18.91 13.47
N GLN A 161 10.50 19.38 14.65
CA GLN A 161 10.20 18.73 15.93
C GLN A 161 8.69 18.70 16.19
N GLU A 162 7.98 19.82 16.01
CA GLU A 162 6.52 19.89 16.16
C GLU A 162 5.80 18.94 15.19
N ALA A 163 6.32 18.80 13.96
CA ALA A 163 5.76 17.84 12.99
C ALA A 163 5.97 16.39 13.40
N ILE A 164 7.10 16.06 14.02
CA ILE A 164 7.39 14.73 14.58
C ILE A 164 6.44 14.41 15.75
N GLU A 165 6.29 15.35 16.68
CA GLU A 165 5.42 15.19 17.86
C GLU A 165 3.95 15.02 17.46
N ASP A 166 3.45 15.83 16.51
CA ASP A 166 2.09 15.73 15.96
C ASP A 166 1.88 14.37 15.25
N TYR A 167 2.85 13.93 14.45
CA TYR A 167 2.81 12.62 13.81
C TYR A 167 2.80 11.48 14.83
N SER A 168 3.71 11.52 15.82
CA SER A 168 3.79 10.48 16.86
C SER A 168 2.47 10.34 17.62
N THR A 169 1.90 11.46 18.08
CA THR A 169 0.65 11.46 18.82
C THR A 169 -0.51 10.89 18.00
N LYS A 170 -0.64 11.28 16.72
CA LYS A 170 -1.71 10.77 15.86
C LYS A 170 -1.49 9.33 15.42
N ALA A 171 -0.22 8.92 15.22
CA ALA A 171 0.12 7.54 14.91
C ALA A 171 -0.21 6.62 16.09
N GLU A 172 0.14 7.02 17.31
CA GLU A 172 -0.21 6.27 18.53
C GLU A 172 -1.73 6.15 18.70
N HIS A 173 -2.46 7.26 18.55
CA HIS A 173 -3.92 7.25 18.64
C HIS A 173 -4.54 6.33 17.58
N TYR A 174 -4.14 6.45 16.33
CA TYR A 174 -4.63 5.58 15.27
C TYR A 174 -4.31 4.10 15.53
N GLN A 175 -3.06 3.80 15.91
CA GLN A 175 -2.61 2.42 16.13
C GLN A 175 -3.22 1.80 17.39
N ALA A 176 -3.22 2.52 18.51
CA ALA A 176 -3.67 1.98 19.80
C ALA A 176 -5.19 1.90 19.92
N ASP A 177 -5.90 2.94 19.48
CA ASP A 177 -7.34 3.07 19.71
C ASP A 177 -8.18 2.50 18.57
N ILE A 178 -7.67 2.56 17.32
CA ILE A 178 -8.44 2.14 16.15
C ILE A 178 -7.97 0.81 15.59
N CYS A 179 -6.65 0.63 15.40
CA CYS A 179 -6.13 -0.55 14.70
C CYS A 179 -6.00 -1.77 15.61
N ARG A 180 -5.67 -1.60 16.87
CA ARG A 180 -5.32 -2.69 17.80
C ARG A 180 -6.39 -3.78 17.89
N THR A 181 -7.65 -3.40 18.09
CA THR A 181 -8.74 -4.38 18.26
C THR A 181 -9.08 -5.10 16.96
N PRO A 182 -9.30 -4.43 15.81
CA PRO A 182 -9.55 -5.11 14.53
C PRO A 182 -8.37 -5.98 14.09
N GLN A 183 -7.13 -5.54 14.29
CA GLN A 183 -5.95 -6.33 13.97
C GLN A 183 -5.86 -7.59 14.83
N SER A 184 -6.18 -7.50 16.13
CA SER A 184 -6.21 -8.66 17.03
C SER A 184 -7.29 -9.67 16.60
N ILE A 185 -8.47 -9.17 16.20
CA ILE A 185 -9.55 -10.02 15.67
C ILE A 185 -9.08 -10.69 14.37
N ASN A 186 -8.53 -9.92 13.43
CA ASN A 186 -8.02 -10.47 12.18
C ASN A 186 -6.97 -11.55 12.44
N LEU A 187 -5.98 -11.29 13.27
CA LEU A 187 -4.92 -12.24 13.61
C LEU A 187 -5.50 -13.53 14.24
N THR A 188 -6.47 -13.40 15.13
CA THR A 188 -7.11 -14.54 15.78
C THR A 188 -7.86 -15.42 14.78
N PHE A 189 -8.59 -14.84 13.84
CA PHE A 189 -9.40 -15.58 12.88
C PHE A 189 -8.66 -16.01 11.62
N THR A 190 -7.51 -15.41 11.30
CA THR A 190 -6.69 -15.84 10.16
C THR A 190 -5.55 -16.76 10.58
N GLU A 191 -4.73 -16.37 11.54
CA GLU A 191 -3.57 -17.15 11.97
C GLU A 191 -3.92 -18.15 13.09
N GLY A 192 -4.82 -17.76 14.01
CA GLY A 192 -5.33 -18.60 15.06
C GLY A 192 -6.40 -19.62 14.61
N ALA A 193 -6.83 -19.55 13.34
CA ALA A 193 -7.88 -20.42 12.80
C ALA A 193 -7.61 -21.92 13.00
N PHE A 194 -6.37 -22.35 12.90
CA PHE A 194 -5.97 -23.74 13.18
C PHE A 194 -6.22 -24.16 14.63
N VAL A 195 -6.15 -23.24 15.57
CA VAL A 195 -6.40 -23.52 16.99
C VAL A 195 -7.89 -23.74 17.29
N PHE A 196 -8.77 -23.04 16.58
CA PHE A 196 -10.22 -23.09 16.80
C PHE A 196 -10.97 -23.91 15.73
N LEU A 197 -10.65 -23.71 14.45
CA LEU A 197 -11.37 -24.32 13.35
C LEU A 197 -11.07 -25.81 13.19
N VAL A 198 -9.82 -26.25 13.41
CA VAL A 198 -9.48 -27.66 13.30
C VAL A 198 -10.16 -28.49 14.41
N PRO A 199 -10.11 -28.10 15.70
CA PRO A 199 -10.88 -28.80 16.73
C PRO A 199 -12.39 -28.75 16.50
N ALA A 200 -12.95 -27.62 16.06
CA ALA A 200 -14.37 -27.51 15.75
C ALA A 200 -14.77 -28.43 14.59
N ALA A 201 -13.97 -28.50 13.56
CA ALA A 201 -14.20 -29.38 12.43
C ALA A 201 -14.10 -30.85 12.82
N LEU A 202 -13.14 -31.25 13.63
CA LEU A 202 -13.00 -32.61 14.16
C LEU A 202 -14.17 -32.97 15.08
N PHE A 203 -14.74 -32.02 15.79
CA PHE A 203 -15.91 -32.25 16.64
C PHE A 203 -17.21 -32.40 15.84
N LEU A 204 -17.29 -31.77 14.67
CA LEU A 204 -18.43 -31.81 13.76
C LEU A 204 -18.40 -32.99 12.75
N ALA A 205 -17.23 -33.62 12.57
CA ALA A 205 -17.04 -34.78 11.68
C ALA A 205 -17.43 -36.06 12.38
#